data_cae51f4cb6a0ce32d419e8d6ff0abbcd
#
_entry.id   cae51f4cb6a0ce32d419e8d6ff0abbcd
#
_cell.length_a   1.000
_cell.length_b   1.000
_cell.length_c   1.000
_cell.angle_alpha   90.00
_cell.angle_beta   90.00
_cell.angle_gamma   90.00
#
_symmetry.space_group_name_H-M   'P 1'
#
loop_
_entity.id
_entity.type
_entity.pdbx_description
1 polymer ?
#
loop_
_entity_poly.entity_id
_entity_poly.type
_entity_poly.pdbx_seq_one_letter_code
_entity_poly.pdbx_strand_id
1 'polypeptide(L)'
;KKFPGEKDKGSVVVKFSPEGKVLMTIGLMFLTTASLNLVFGPDIVPARLPEWLSVNVDLGVRTFQAYRIFIVATGVVLILGLWLLFDRTHFGARLRAAVDNPGMAAATGINVRMLFSVAFALGSFLAAFGGAVGFALLPLEPLYPFKYLTLMLIIVALAGFGNVKASVGAAILVGVVDTAS
;
A
#
# COMPACT_ATOMS: atom_id res chain seq x y z
N LYS A 1 22.13 -42.18 11.10
CA LYS A 1 22.99 -41.92 12.28
C LYS A 1 23.51 -40.51 12.13
N LYS A 2 22.96 -39.57 12.91
CA LYS A 2 23.32 -38.15 12.95
C LYS A 2 24.45 -38.01 13.93
N PHE A 3 25.60 -37.49 13.51
CA PHE A 3 26.73 -37.24 14.42
C PHE A 3 26.39 -36.09 15.38
N PRO A 4 26.54 -36.27 16.71
CA PRO A 4 26.38 -35.17 17.66
C PRO A 4 27.69 -34.38 17.71
N GLY A 5 27.70 -33.18 17.09
CA GLY A 5 28.89 -32.32 17.22
C GLY A 5 29.09 -31.25 16.17
N GLU A 6 28.18 -31.03 15.24
CA GLU A 6 28.27 -29.90 14.31
C GLU A 6 27.73 -28.64 14.98
N LYS A 7 28.59 -27.90 15.63
CA LYS A 7 28.31 -26.52 16.07
C LYS A 7 28.11 -25.68 14.83
N ASP A 8 26.86 -25.39 14.55
CA ASP A 8 26.45 -24.44 13.52
C ASP A 8 27.05 -23.07 13.84
N LYS A 9 28.13 -22.75 13.12
CA LYS A 9 28.83 -21.46 13.25
C LYS A 9 27.91 -20.37 12.66
N GLY A 10 27.19 -19.68 13.53
CA GLY A 10 27.04 -18.23 13.47
C GLY A 10 26.35 -17.63 12.26
N SER A 11 25.16 -18.10 11.91
CA SER A 11 24.15 -17.21 11.40
C SER A 11 22.98 -17.24 12.39
N VAL A 12 22.87 -16.21 13.19
CA VAL A 12 21.65 -15.94 13.96
C VAL A 12 20.59 -15.56 12.93
N VAL A 13 20.10 -16.54 12.20
CA VAL A 13 18.85 -16.41 11.46
C VAL A 13 17.78 -16.42 12.54
N VAL A 14 17.44 -15.26 13.02
CA VAL A 14 16.28 -15.08 13.91
C VAL A 14 15.08 -15.51 13.07
N LYS A 15 14.70 -16.77 13.23
CA LYS A 15 13.53 -17.36 12.60
C LYS A 15 12.32 -16.78 13.33
N PHE A 16 11.95 -15.55 12.96
CA PHE A 16 10.76 -14.92 13.50
C PHE A 16 9.56 -15.81 13.20
N SER A 17 8.86 -16.23 14.25
CA SER A 17 7.52 -16.80 14.11
C SER A 17 6.62 -15.82 13.34
N PRO A 18 5.57 -16.26 12.67
CA PRO A 18 4.62 -15.35 11.99
C PRO A 18 4.16 -14.21 12.89
N GLU A 19 3.91 -14.50 14.17
CA GLU A 19 3.54 -13.53 15.20
C GLU A 19 4.64 -12.51 15.47
N GLY A 20 5.90 -12.94 15.54
CA GLY A 20 7.03 -12.04 15.72
C GLY A 20 7.23 -11.06 14.56
N LYS A 21 6.90 -11.45 13.32
CA LYS A 21 6.93 -10.55 12.17
C LYS A 21 5.86 -9.46 12.28
N VAL A 22 4.66 -9.82 12.70
CA VAL A 22 3.56 -8.86 12.93
C VAL A 22 3.93 -7.88 14.05
N LEU A 23 4.45 -8.37 15.17
CA LEU A 23 4.90 -7.51 16.27
C LEU A 23 6.03 -6.57 15.84
N MET A 24 6.97 -7.04 15.01
CA MET A 24 8.06 -6.22 14.49
C MET A 24 7.54 -5.11 13.56
N THR A 25 6.58 -5.39 12.69
CA THR A 25 5.99 -4.37 11.81
C THR A 25 5.19 -3.33 12.58
N ILE A 26 4.44 -3.75 13.59
CA ILE A 26 3.73 -2.83 14.50
C ILE A 26 4.73 -1.97 15.28
N GLY A 27 5.79 -2.57 15.82
CA GLY A 27 6.85 -1.84 16.52
C GLY A 27 7.54 -0.81 15.62
N LEU A 28 7.82 -1.16 14.36
CA LEU A 28 8.40 -0.23 13.38
C LEU A 28 7.44 0.93 13.06
N MET A 29 6.15 0.66 12.97
CA MET A 29 5.11 1.66 12.76
C MET A 29 5.04 2.66 13.93
N PHE A 30 5.05 2.17 15.18
CA PHE A 30 5.12 3.03 16.37
C PHE A 30 6.40 3.85 16.42
N LEU A 31 7.54 3.24 16.12
CA LEU A 31 8.83 3.93 16.09
C LEU A 31 8.86 5.06 15.04
N THR A 32 8.32 4.80 13.85
CA THR A 32 8.20 5.79 12.79
C THR A 32 7.28 6.95 13.22
N THR A 33 6.13 6.63 13.78
CA THR A 33 5.17 7.64 14.28
C THR A 33 5.77 8.48 15.41
N ALA A 34 6.45 7.84 16.37
CA ALA A 34 7.12 8.54 17.46
C ALA A 34 8.25 9.45 16.94
N SER A 35 9.04 8.98 15.97
CA SER A 35 10.11 9.78 15.36
C SER A 35 9.55 11.01 14.63
N LEU A 36 8.46 10.86 13.90
CA LEU A 36 7.78 11.98 13.23
C LEU A 36 7.25 13.00 14.25
N ASN A 37 6.63 12.54 15.34
CA ASN A 37 6.17 13.41 16.42
C ASN A 37 7.31 14.19 17.08
N LEU A 38 8.47 13.55 17.20
CA LEU A 38 9.65 14.16 17.84
C LEU A 38 10.28 15.23 16.95
N VAL A 39 10.23 15.05 15.62
CA VAL A 39 10.84 15.97 14.64
C VAL A 39 9.88 17.11 14.28
N PHE A 40 8.61 16.83 14.04
CA PHE A 40 7.62 17.79 13.54
C PHE A 40 6.67 18.31 14.63
N GLY A 41 6.68 17.69 15.83
CA GLY A 41 5.74 18.01 16.91
C GLY A 41 4.37 17.30 16.73
N PRO A 42 3.51 17.41 17.76
CA PRO A 42 2.17 16.81 17.74
C PRO A 42 1.15 17.66 16.97
N ASP A 43 1.55 18.83 16.48
CA ASP A 43 0.64 19.78 15.84
C ASP A 43 0.26 19.33 14.41
N ILE A 44 -0.99 19.62 14.06
CA ILE A 44 -1.51 19.39 12.71
C ILE A 44 -0.81 20.38 11.77
N VAL A 45 0.03 19.88 10.88
CA VAL A 45 0.70 20.70 9.88
C VAL A 45 -0.29 20.94 8.73
N PRO A 46 -0.78 22.19 8.52
CA PRO A 46 -1.65 22.48 7.40
C PRO A 46 -0.87 22.34 6.10
N ALA A 47 -1.37 21.49 5.21
CA ALA A 47 -0.80 21.31 3.89
C ALA A 47 -0.97 22.58 3.06
N ARG A 48 0.13 23.25 2.71
CA ARG A 48 0.10 24.37 1.77
C ARG A 48 0.14 23.84 0.34
N LEU A 49 -0.96 23.99 -0.37
CA LEU A 49 -1.01 23.68 -1.79
C LEU A 49 -0.23 24.71 -2.59
N PRO A 50 0.50 24.31 -3.65
CA PRO A 50 1.05 25.24 -4.63
C PRO A 50 -0.06 26.10 -5.25
N GLU A 51 0.24 27.37 -5.54
CA GLU A 51 -0.76 28.35 -6.05
C GLU A 51 -1.47 27.89 -7.33
N TRP A 52 -0.78 27.17 -8.20
CA TRP A 52 -1.35 26.64 -9.44
C TRP A 52 -2.37 25.48 -9.24
N LEU A 53 -2.36 24.84 -8.07
CA LEU A 53 -3.32 23.79 -7.66
C LEU A 53 -4.45 24.34 -6.78
N SER A 54 -4.32 25.56 -6.27
CA SER A 54 -5.33 26.24 -5.46
C SER A 54 -6.38 26.98 -6.32
N VAL A 55 -6.22 26.99 -7.64
CA VAL A 55 -7.14 27.66 -8.57
C VAL A 55 -8.48 26.93 -8.57
N ASN A 56 -9.55 27.67 -8.35
CA ASN A 56 -10.90 27.18 -8.49
C ASN A 56 -11.28 27.12 -9.98
N VAL A 57 -11.61 25.93 -10.47
CA VAL A 57 -12.10 25.74 -11.83
C VAL A 57 -13.62 25.73 -11.79
N ASP A 58 -14.23 26.75 -12.41
CA ASP A 58 -15.68 26.82 -12.58
C ASP A 58 -16.13 25.90 -13.74
N LEU A 59 -16.77 24.80 -13.38
CA LEU A 59 -17.40 23.86 -14.35
C LEU A 59 -18.88 24.21 -14.60
N GLY A 60 -19.29 25.43 -14.35
CA GLY A 60 -20.65 25.95 -14.67
C GLY A 60 -21.76 25.55 -13.68
N VAL A 61 -21.59 24.54 -12.85
CA VAL A 61 -22.60 24.06 -11.88
C VAL A 61 -22.05 24.12 -10.43
N ARG A 62 -20.75 23.95 -10.24
CA ARG A 62 -20.05 24.06 -8.94
C ARG A 62 -18.57 24.41 -9.17
N THR A 63 -18.04 25.24 -8.29
CA THR A 63 -16.62 25.50 -8.21
C THR A 63 -15.91 24.32 -7.54
N PHE A 64 -15.08 23.61 -8.30
CA PHE A 64 -14.23 22.54 -7.79
C PHE A 64 -12.79 23.05 -7.68
N GLN A 65 -12.11 22.71 -6.57
CA GLN A 65 -10.69 22.91 -6.49
C GLN A 65 -9.99 22.02 -7.53
N ALA A 66 -9.12 22.62 -8.34
CA ALA A 66 -8.34 21.89 -9.36
C ALA A 66 -7.64 20.64 -8.81
N TYR A 67 -7.25 20.68 -7.54
CA TYR A 67 -6.62 19.58 -6.83
C TYR A 67 -7.50 18.31 -6.75
N ARG A 68 -8.81 18.44 -6.57
CA ARG A 68 -9.72 17.27 -6.55
C ARG A 68 -9.77 16.57 -7.90
N ILE A 69 -9.78 17.34 -8.99
CA ILE A 69 -9.76 16.79 -10.35
C ILE A 69 -8.41 16.08 -10.60
N PHE A 70 -7.31 16.70 -10.15
CA PHE A 70 -5.97 16.11 -10.26
C PHE A 70 -5.86 14.77 -9.54
N ILE A 71 -6.40 14.64 -8.32
CA ILE A 71 -6.40 13.38 -7.56
C ILE A 71 -7.20 12.30 -8.27
N VAL A 72 -8.40 12.64 -8.75
CA VAL A 72 -9.24 11.68 -9.49
C VAL A 72 -8.54 11.22 -10.76
N ALA A 73 -7.96 12.14 -11.54
CA ALA A 73 -7.22 11.81 -12.75
C ALA A 73 -6.01 10.91 -12.44
N THR A 74 -5.25 11.25 -11.41
CA THR A 74 -4.10 10.43 -10.96
C THR A 74 -4.55 9.04 -10.51
N GLY A 75 -5.65 8.94 -9.77
CA GLY A 75 -6.22 7.66 -9.34
C GLY A 75 -6.63 6.79 -10.52
N VAL A 76 -7.31 7.37 -11.52
CA VAL A 76 -7.70 6.65 -12.75
C VAL A 76 -6.46 6.16 -13.51
N VAL A 77 -5.44 7.01 -13.66
CA VAL A 77 -4.17 6.62 -14.33
C VAL A 77 -3.49 5.48 -13.59
N LEU A 78 -3.43 5.51 -12.26
CA LEU A 78 -2.86 4.44 -11.45
C LEU A 78 -3.65 3.13 -11.59
N ILE A 79 -4.98 3.20 -11.54
CA ILE A 79 -5.84 2.01 -11.70
C ILE A 79 -5.63 1.39 -13.08
N LEU A 80 -5.62 2.20 -14.14
CA LEU A 80 -5.37 1.72 -15.50
C LEU A 80 -3.96 1.14 -15.64
N GLY A 81 -2.95 1.81 -15.07
CA GLY A 81 -1.57 1.34 -15.07
C GLY A 81 -1.41 -0.01 -14.37
N LEU A 82 -2.02 -0.17 -13.19
CA LEU A 82 -2.04 -1.43 -12.47
C LEU A 82 -2.78 -2.53 -13.23
N TRP A 83 -3.93 -2.21 -13.79
CA TRP A 83 -4.69 -3.16 -14.59
C TRP A 83 -3.89 -3.64 -15.80
N LEU A 84 -3.25 -2.75 -16.54
CA LEU A 84 -2.37 -3.11 -17.64
C LEU A 84 -1.18 -3.95 -17.15
N LEU A 85 -0.56 -3.58 -16.05
CA LEU A 85 0.59 -4.28 -15.48
C LEU A 85 0.23 -5.71 -15.07
N PHE A 86 -0.91 -5.91 -14.40
CA PHE A 86 -1.31 -7.22 -13.89
C PHE A 86 -2.02 -8.10 -14.93
N ASP A 87 -2.87 -7.53 -15.79
CA ASP A 87 -3.65 -8.32 -16.76
C ASP A 87 -2.94 -8.52 -18.10
N ARG A 88 -2.08 -7.59 -18.50
CA ARG A 88 -1.48 -7.58 -19.84
C ARG A 88 0.01 -7.94 -19.87
N THR A 89 0.68 -8.04 -18.70
CA THR A 89 2.10 -8.37 -18.69
C THR A 89 2.38 -9.78 -18.17
N HIS A 90 3.54 -10.32 -18.57
CA HIS A 90 4.06 -11.59 -18.05
C HIS A 90 4.33 -11.54 -16.54
N PHE A 91 4.56 -10.34 -15.99
CA PHE A 91 4.76 -10.15 -14.55
C PHE A 91 3.50 -10.55 -13.76
N GLY A 92 2.33 -10.06 -14.15
CA GLY A 92 1.08 -10.40 -13.49
C GLY A 92 0.72 -11.89 -13.62
N ALA A 93 0.96 -12.50 -14.78
CA ALA A 93 0.73 -13.93 -14.98
C ALA A 93 1.63 -14.78 -14.07
N ARG A 94 2.94 -14.45 -14.00
CA ARG A 94 3.89 -15.13 -13.11
C ARG A 94 3.55 -14.93 -11.64
N LEU A 95 3.10 -13.74 -11.27
CA LEU A 95 2.72 -13.43 -9.89
C LEU A 95 1.51 -14.24 -9.45
N ARG A 96 0.47 -14.34 -10.28
CA ARG A 96 -0.69 -15.20 -9.98
C ARG A 96 -0.28 -16.67 -9.84
N ALA A 97 0.52 -17.21 -10.76
CA ALA A 97 1.02 -18.57 -10.68
C ALA A 97 1.84 -18.83 -9.39
N ALA A 98 2.66 -17.86 -8.98
CA ALA A 98 3.47 -17.98 -7.77
C ALA A 98 2.64 -17.85 -6.47
N VAL A 99 1.53 -17.10 -6.49
CA VAL A 99 0.59 -16.98 -5.37
C VAL A 99 -0.22 -18.26 -5.22
N ASP A 100 -0.69 -18.83 -6.35
CA ASP A 100 -1.50 -20.06 -6.34
C ASP A 100 -0.68 -21.28 -5.90
N ASN A 101 0.52 -21.45 -6.47
CA ASN A 101 1.41 -22.54 -6.10
C ASN A 101 2.89 -22.16 -6.26
N PRO A 102 3.53 -21.64 -5.18
CA PRO A 102 4.91 -21.20 -5.23
C PRO A 102 5.91 -22.33 -5.56
N GLY A 103 5.61 -23.57 -5.15
CA GLY A 103 6.45 -24.72 -5.44
C GLY A 103 6.46 -25.08 -6.93
N MET A 104 5.29 -25.11 -7.54
CA MET A 104 5.15 -25.38 -8.98
C MET A 104 5.75 -24.25 -9.81
N ALA A 105 5.52 -22.99 -9.42
CA ALA A 105 6.12 -21.83 -10.09
C ALA A 105 7.65 -21.88 -10.04
N ALA A 106 8.23 -22.27 -8.90
CA ALA A 106 9.69 -22.45 -8.79
C ALA A 106 10.19 -23.60 -9.67
N ALA A 107 9.46 -24.71 -9.78
CA ALA A 107 9.81 -25.84 -10.65
C ALA A 107 9.83 -25.47 -12.14
N THR A 108 9.02 -24.47 -12.56
CA THR A 108 9.04 -23.94 -13.94
C THR A 108 10.14 -22.87 -14.17
N GLY A 109 11.05 -22.69 -13.21
CA GLY A 109 12.18 -21.75 -13.33
C GLY A 109 11.86 -20.30 -12.95
N ILE A 110 10.68 -20.03 -12.36
CA ILE A 110 10.32 -18.69 -11.87
C ILE A 110 11.03 -18.42 -10.55
N ASN A 111 11.81 -17.33 -10.48
CA ASN A 111 12.39 -16.88 -9.22
C ASN A 111 11.31 -16.22 -8.33
N VAL A 112 10.62 -17.06 -7.56
CA VAL A 112 9.48 -16.64 -6.71
C VAL A 112 9.89 -15.59 -5.68
N ARG A 113 11.11 -15.69 -5.12
CA ARG A 113 11.61 -14.72 -4.14
C ARG A 113 11.74 -13.31 -4.74
N MET A 114 12.38 -13.23 -5.90
CA MET A 114 12.55 -11.94 -6.60
C MET A 114 11.20 -11.37 -7.02
N LEU A 115 10.31 -12.22 -7.49
CA LEU A 115 8.96 -11.82 -7.92
C LEU A 115 8.14 -11.20 -6.79
N PHE A 116 8.14 -11.83 -5.60
CA PHE A 116 7.48 -11.26 -4.42
C PHE A 116 8.16 -9.98 -3.91
N SER A 117 9.50 -9.90 -3.99
CA SER A 117 10.21 -8.67 -3.60
C SER A 117 9.84 -7.50 -4.51
N VAL A 118 9.75 -7.71 -5.82
CA VAL A 118 9.32 -6.68 -6.77
C VAL A 118 7.86 -6.30 -6.56
N ALA A 119 6.97 -7.27 -6.32
CA ALA A 119 5.57 -7.00 -6.02
C ALA A 119 5.40 -6.19 -4.73
N PHE A 120 6.17 -6.50 -3.69
CA PHE A 120 6.20 -5.75 -2.44
C PHE A 120 6.72 -4.32 -2.64
N ALA A 121 7.80 -4.16 -3.40
CA ALA A 121 8.36 -2.84 -3.71
C ALA A 121 7.36 -1.97 -4.49
N LEU A 122 6.64 -2.55 -5.46
CA LEU A 122 5.56 -1.86 -6.18
C LEU A 122 4.43 -1.45 -5.25
N GLY A 123 3.99 -2.32 -4.36
CA GLY A 123 2.96 -2.01 -3.37
C GLY A 123 3.38 -0.87 -2.43
N SER A 124 4.62 -0.91 -1.93
CA SER A 124 5.18 0.14 -1.08
C SER A 124 5.31 1.48 -1.82
N PHE A 125 5.74 1.45 -3.08
CA PHE A 125 5.79 2.65 -3.92
C PHE A 125 4.40 3.27 -4.12
N LEU A 126 3.40 2.44 -4.43
CA LEU A 126 2.02 2.90 -4.62
C LEU A 126 1.42 3.48 -3.34
N ALA A 127 1.70 2.86 -2.19
CA ALA A 127 1.26 3.37 -0.89
C ALA A 127 1.89 4.72 -0.57
N ALA A 128 3.20 4.88 -0.78
CA ALA A 128 3.90 6.14 -0.59
C ALA A 128 3.41 7.22 -1.56
N PHE A 129 3.22 6.87 -2.82
CA PHE A 129 2.71 7.78 -3.83
C PHE A 129 1.27 8.22 -3.52
N GLY A 130 0.39 7.29 -3.14
CA GLY A 130 -0.98 7.58 -2.71
C GLY A 130 -1.03 8.51 -1.50
N GLY A 131 -0.15 8.28 -0.51
CA GLY A 131 0.01 9.16 0.64
C GLY A 131 0.50 10.55 0.25
N ALA A 132 1.48 10.65 -0.66
CA ALA A 132 2.01 11.91 -1.15
C ALA A 132 0.98 12.70 -1.98
N VAL A 133 0.12 12.03 -2.74
CA VAL A 133 -0.95 12.69 -3.51
C VAL A 133 -2.14 13.04 -2.61
N GLY A 134 -2.41 12.22 -1.59
CA GLY A 134 -3.55 12.43 -0.67
C GLY A 134 -3.33 13.47 0.43
N PHE A 135 -2.07 13.89 0.68
CA PHE A 135 -1.70 14.68 1.86
C PHE A 135 -2.47 16.01 2.01
N ALA A 136 -2.87 16.63 0.92
CA ALA A 136 -3.56 17.91 0.97
C ALA A 136 -5.08 17.80 1.20
N LEU A 137 -5.68 16.62 1.03
CA LEU A 137 -7.09 16.38 1.36
C LEU A 137 -7.29 15.99 2.82
N LEU A 138 -6.27 15.44 3.42
CA LEU A 138 -6.34 14.79 4.72
C LEU A 138 -5.35 15.47 5.67
N PRO A 139 -5.80 15.90 6.87
CA PRO A 139 -4.90 16.53 7.83
C PRO A 139 -3.78 15.55 8.19
N LEU A 140 -2.54 16.05 8.24
CA LEU A 140 -1.38 15.28 8.67
C LEU A 140 -1.42 15.12 10.19
N GLU A 141 -2.08 14.08 10.64
CA GLU A 141 -2.12 13.68 12.05
C GLU A 141 -1.20 12.47 12.25
N PRO A 142 -0.41 12.43 13.34
CA PRO A 142 0.46 11.29 13.64
C PRO A 142 -0.29 9.96 13.82
N LEU A 143 -1.53 10.01 14.25
CA LEU A 143 -2.41 8.84 14.44
C LEU A 143 -3.20 8.45 13.19
N TYR A 144 -3.06 9.21 12.11
CA TYR A 144 -3.72 8.97 10.83
C TYR A 144 -3.61 7.53 10.30
N PRO A 145 -2.44 6.87 10.34
CA PRO A 145 -2.32 5.49 9.87
C PRO A 145 -3.22 4.51 10.62
N PHE A 146 -3.44 4.71 11.92
CA PHE A 146 -4.31 3.83 12.72
C PHE A 146 -5.80 4.03 12.41
N LYS A 147 -6.22 5.27 12.18
CA LYS A 147 -7.59 5.61 11.81
C LYS A 147 -8.02 4.92 10.50
N TYR A 148 -7.14 4.92 9.51
CA TYR A 148 -7.43 4.34 8.21
C TYR A 148 -7.05 2.87 8.08
N LEU A 149 -6.31 2.30 9.04
CA LEU A 149 -5.95 0.88 9.04
C LEU A 149 -7.20 -0.01 8.95
N THR A 150 -8.24 0.30 9.72
CA THR A 150 -9.48 -0.46 9.73
C THR A 150 -10.18 -0.41 8.37
N LEU A 151 -10.27 0.77 7.76
CA LEU A 151 -10.84 0.92 6.41
C LEU A 151 -10.04 0.15 5.36
N MET A 152 -8.70 0.20 5.43
CA MET A 152 -7.82 -0.57 4.55
C MET A 152 -8.03 -2.08 4.71
N LEU A 153 -8.16 -2.56 5.94
CA LEU A 153 -8.44 -3.97 6.21
C LEU A 153 -9.80 -4.40 5.65
N ILE A 154 -10.83 -3.57 5.79
CA ILE A 154 -12.16 -3.83 5.22
C ILE A 154 -12.07 -3.93 3.69
N ILE A 155 -11.38 -2.99 3.03
CA ILE A 155 -11.20 -3.01 1.57
C ILE A 155 -10.50 -4.30 1.13
N VAL A 156 -9.43 -4.70 1.82
CA VAL A 156 -8.68 -5.93 1.50
C VAL A 156 -9.53 -7.16 1.74
N ALA A 157 -10.32 -7.20 2.82
CA ALA A 157 -11.22 -8.32 3.13
C ALA A 157 -12.35 -8.47 2.09
N LEU A 158 -12.95 -7.35 1.66
CA LEU A 158 -14.00 -7.34 0.63
C LEU A 158 -13.46 -7.71 -0.76
N ALA A 159 -12.25 -7.26 -1.07
CA ALA A 159 -11.63 -7.52 -2.36
C ALA A 159 -11.22 -8.98 -2.54
N GLY A 160 -10.84 -9.63 -1.44
CA GLY A 160 -10.19 -10.94 -1.48
C GLY A 160 -8.73 -10.84 -1.97
N PHE A 161 -7.96 -11.88 -1.68
CA PHE A 161 -6.56 -11.93 -2.08
C PHE A 161 -6.41 -12.21 -3.58
N GLY A 162 -5.61 -11.39 -4.27
CA GLY A 162 -5.18 -11.66 -5.65
C GLY A 162 -6.07 -11.09 -6.76
N ASN A 163 -7.18 -10.42 -6.46
CA ASN A 163 -8.06 -9.86 -7.48
C ASN A 163 -8.04 -8.32 -7.49
N VAL A 164 -7.22 -7.73 -8.37
CA VAL A 164 -7.07 -6.27 -8.50
C VAL A 164 -8.40 -5.59 -8.87
N LYS A 165 -9.22 -6.21 -9.71
CA LYS A 165 -10.51 -5.64 -10.13
C LYS A 165 -11.50 -5.56 -8.97
N ALA A 166 -11.53 -6.61 -8.14
CA ALA A 166 -12.34 -6.62 -6.93
C ALA A 166 -11.85 -5.59 -5.90
N SER A 167 -10.53 -5.38 -5.78
CA SER A 167 -9.96 -4.37 -4.89
C SER A 167 -10.38 -2.94 -5.28
N VAL A 168 -10.39 -2.63 -6.57
CA VAL A 168 -10.87 -1.34 -7.08
C VAL A 168 -12.35 -1.15 -6.79
N GLY A 169 -13.18 -2.18 -7.05
CA GLY A 169 -14.61 -2.14 -6.73
C GLY A 169 -14.89 -1.94 -5.24
N ALA A 170 -14.16 -2.66 -4.38
CA ALA A 170 -14.27 -2.53 -2.94
C ALA A 170 -13.85 -1.13 -2.44
N ALA A 171 -12.76 -0.58 -2.99
CA ALA A 171 -12.30 0.76 -2.64
C ALA A 171 -13.31 1.85 -3.03
N ILE A 172 -13.94 1.74 -4.20
CA ILE A 172 -15.00 2.66 -4.64
C ILE A 172 -16.22 2.55 -3.72
N LEU A 173 -16.66 1.32 -3.41
CA LEU A 173 -17.80 1.09 -2.52
C LEU A 173 -17.56 1.70 -1.13
N VAL A 174 -16.40 1.41 -0.53
CA VAL A 174 -16.04 1.93 0.79
C VAL A 174 -15.93 3.46 0.76
N GLY A 175 -15.32 4.04 -0.29
CA GLY A 175 -15.21 5.49 -0.46
C GLY A 175 -16.57 6.18 -0.60
N VAL A 176 -17.52 5.58 -1.31
CA VAL A 176 -18.90 6.11 -1.42
C VAL A 176 -19.62 6.04 -0.07
N VAL A 177 -19.50 4.93 0.65
CA VAL A 177 -20.11 4.77 1.97
C VAL A 177 -19.53 5.75 2.99
N ASP A 178 -18.20 5.89 3.01
CA ASP A 178 -17.50 6.83 3.91
C ASP A 178 -17.89 8.30 3.63
N THR A 179 -18.15 8.62 2.36
CA THR A 179 -18.58 9.98 1.98
C THR A 179 -20.05 10.23 2.24
N ALA A 180 -20.88 9.18 2.26
CA ALA A 180 -22.33 9.27 2.50
C ALA A 180 -22.71 9.23 3.99
N SER A 181 -21.79 8.83 4.88
CA SER A 181 -21.97 8.74 6.33
C SER A 181 -21.57 10.04 7.02
#